data_683f23c848121695ff574b8361e2dcf9
#
_entry.id   683f23c848121695ff574b8361e2dcf9
#
_cell.length_a   1.000
_cell.length_b   1.000
_cell.length_c   1.000
_cell.angle_alpha   90.00
_cell.angle_beta   90.00
_cell.angle_gamma   90.00
#
_symmetry.space_group_name_H-M   'P 1'
#
loop_
_entity.id
_entity.type
_entity.pdbx_description
1 polymer ?
#
loop_
_entity_poly.entity_id
_entity_poly.type
_entity_poly.pdbx_seq_one_letter_code
_entity_poly.pdbx_strand_id
1 'polypeptide(L)'
;MDENFLLQTETAQKLYHEQAKHLPIIDYHCHLNPKEVAEDHHFSTITELWLGGDHYKWRALRTNGVEERFITGNATDWEKFQKWAETVPYCMRNPIYHWTHLELRTAFGITKLLNPSTAREIYEECNEKLSKPEFSARGLLKHYNVEVVCTTDDPADTLYYHRQTAQSGFEVKMLPTWRPDKAMAIEDPKVYNAYIEKLGESANQEIRNYNDLIEVLQNRHDFFNAMGCRLSDHGLTEFYAEDYTEAEVESTFQKVLAGQTPTEEECKKFKSALLLEFGRQDAKAGWTQQYHYGPIRNNNSRMMRLLGPDTGFDSIGTVDTAASMARFLDRLCAEENLAKTILYCINPSDNEMLATMAGNFQEGPTPGKIQFGSGWWFNDQKDGMERQMNSLSLLGLLSRFVGMLTDSRSFLSYPRHEYFRRTLCNLLGNDVENGELPLEEMPRIEEMVRDICYYNAKRFFNF
;
A
#
# COMPACT_ATOMS: atom_id res chain seq x y z
N MET A 1 -4.52 -23.53 11.70
CA MET A 1 -3.58 -22.63 12.41
C MET A 1 -4.18 -22.39 13.77
N ASP A 2 -3.41 -22.66 14.80
CA ASP A 2 -3.83 -22.47 16.21
C ASP A 2 -3.67 -21.00 16.65
N GLU A 3 -3.99 -20.75 17.93
CA GLU A 3 -3.90 -19.40 18.50
C GLU A 3 -2.45 -18.87 18.57
N ASN A 4 -1.46 -19.76 18.61
CA ASN A 4 -0.04 -19.42 18.69
C ASN A 4 0.69 -19.51 17.37
N PHE A 5 -0.05 -19.57 16.25
CA PHE A 5 0.53 -19.56 14.91
C PHE A 5 1.59 -18.46 14.76
N LEU A 6 2.79 -18.80 14.27
CA LEU A 6 4.01 -17.99 14.17
C LEU A 6 4.66 -17.57 15.50
N LEU A 7 4.10 -17.85 16.65
CA LEU A 7 4.61 -17.45 17.97
C LEU A 7 5.37 -18.62 18.61
N GLN A 8 6.69 -18.61 18.51
CA GLN A 8 7.55 -19.77 18.87
C GLN A 8 7.87 -19.86 20.35
N THR A 9 7.85 -18.73 21.08
CA THR A 9 8.24 -18.65 22.48
C THR A 9 7.11 -18.15 23.38
N GLU A 10 7.17 -18.42 24.69
CA GLU A 10 6.19 -17.89 25.64
C GLU A 10 6.19 -16.37 25.66
N THR A 11 7.35 -15.74 25.56
CA THR A 11 7.49 -14.29 25.46
C THR A 11 6.82 -13.74 24.21
N ALA A 12 7.01 -14.38 23.04
CA ALA A 12 6.33 -13.99 21.81
C ALA A 12 4.80 -14.09 21.92
N GLN A 13 4.30 -15.16 22.54
CA GLN A 13 2.86 -15.35 22.78
C GLN A 13 2.31 -14.27 23.71
N LYS A 14 3.00 -13.97 24.81
CA LYS A 14 2.61 -12.90 25.74
C LYS A 14 2.57 -11.54 25.06
N LEU A 15 3.64 -11.17 24.33
CA LEU A 15 3.71 -9.90 23.58
C LEU A 15 2.54 -9.76 22.59
N TYR A 16 2.21 -10.83 21.86
CA TYR A 16 1.12 -10.78 20.93
C TYR A 16 -0.24 -10.71 21.62
N HIS A 17 -0.56 -11.65 22.51
CA HIS A 17 -1.89 -11.78 23.10
C HIS A 17 -2.25 -10.62 24.02
N GLU A 18 -1.27 -10.07 24.77
CA GLU A 18 -1.52 -9.02 25.75
C GLU A 18 -1.30 -7.61 25.19
N GLN A 19 -0.36 -7.42 24.23
CA GLN A 19 0.03 -6.09 23.79
C GLN A 19 -0.42 -5.73 22.37
N ALA A 20 -0.44 -6.68 21.43
CA ALA A 20 -0.66 -6.36 20.01
C ALA A 20 -2.06 -6.72 19.48
N LYS A 21 -2.62 -7.87 19.93
CA LYS A 21 -3.80 -8.52 19.34
C LYS A 21 -5.02 -7.60 19.24
N HIS A 22 -5.28 -6.82 20.27
CA HIS A 22 -6.51 -6.04 20.42
C HIS A 22 -6.38 -4.56 20.00
N LEU A 23 -5.20 -4.15 19.55
CA LEU A 23 -5.00 -2.77 19.09
C LEU A 23 -5.82 -2.49 17.83
N PRO A 24 -6.33 -1.27 17.67
CA PRO A 24 -6.96 -0.85 16.44
C PRO A 24 -6.01 -0.94 15.23
N ILE A 25 -6.56 -0.84 14.03
CA ILE A 25 -5.81 -0.81 12.79
C ILE A 25 -5.87 0.59 12.19
N ILE A 26 -4.71 1.15 11.88
CA ILE A 26 -4.55 2.29 10.99
C ILE A 26 -3.96 1.75 9.70
N ASP A 27 -4.79 1.67 8.66
CA ASP A 27 -4.37 1.23 7.33
C ASP A 27 -4.09 2.46 6.47
N TYR A 28 -2.90 3.00 6.63
CA TYR A 28 -2.50 4.28 6.04
C TYR A 28 -2.16 4.20 4.54
N HIS A 29 -2.26 3.04 3.93
CA HIS A 29 -2.19 2.86 2.48
C HIS A 29 -2.92 1.59 2.05
N CYS A 30 -3.96 1.75 1.24
CA CYS A 30 -4.69 0.65 0.62
C CYS A 30 -5.28 1.07 -0.74
N HIS A 31 -5.86 0.11 -1.44
CA HIS A 31 -6.56 0.29 -2.70
C HIS A 31 -8.05 -0.10 -2.61
N LEU A 32 -8.65 -0.01 -1.43
CA LEU A 32 -10.09 -0.24 -1.28
C LEU A 32 -10.87 0.75 -2.15
N ASN A 33 -11.97 0.26 -2.74
CA ASN A 33 -12.84 1.09 -3.53
C ASN A 33 -13.69 1.99 -2.61
N PRO A 34 -13.51 3.33 -2.63
CA PRO A 34 -14.25 4.24 -1.77
C PRO A 34 -15.78 4.14 -1.93
N LYS A 35 -16.25 3.75 -3.12
CA LYS A 35 -17.67 3.55 -3.40
C LYS A 35 -18.26 2.42 -2.57
N GLU A 36 -17.56 1.30 -2.44
CA GLU A 36 -18.04 0.15 -1.67
C GLU A 36 -18.20 0.51 -0.18
N VAL A 37 -17.30 1.31 0.37
CA VAL A 37 -17.41 1.82 1.74
C VAL A 37 -18.57 2.81 1.87
N ALA A 38 -18.69 3.75 0.94
CA ALA A 38 -19.72 4.78 0.99
C ALA A 38 -21.15 4.22 0.89
N GLU A 39 -21.35 3.26 -0.01
CA GLU A 39 -22.63 2.61 -0.27
C GLU A 39 -22.89 1.41 0.66
N ASP A 40 -21.94 1.09 1.54
CA ASP A 40 -21.97 -0.09 2.43
C ASP A 40 -22.25 -1.38 1.66
N HIS A 41 -21.40 -1.65 0.66
CA HIS A 41 -21.59 -2.75 -0.29
C HIS A 41 -21.72 -4.12 0.41
N HIS A 42 -22.71 -4.90 -0.03
CA HIS A 42 -22.91 -6.28 0.37
C HIS A 42 -22.40 -7.22 -0.72
N PHE A 43 -21.39 -8.00 -0.39
CA PHE A 43 -20.78 -8.96 -1.31
C PHE A 43 -21.71 -10.15 -1.53
N SER A 44 -21.98 -10.47 -2.80
CA SER A 44 -22.90 -11.58 -3.14
C SER A 44 -22.32 -12.95 -2.83
N THR A 45 -20.99 -13.08 -2.95
CA THR A 45 -20.28 -14.35 -2.71
C THR A 45 -18.88 -14.10 -2.14
N ILE A 46 -18.33 -15.14 -1.51
CA ILE A 46 -16.92 -15.12 -1.09
C ILE A 46 -15.98 -15.01 -2.30
N THR A 47 -16.37 -15.45 -3.48
CA THR A 47 -15.58 -15.32 -4.71
C THR A 47 -15.42 -13.87 -5.10
N GLU A 48 -16.51 -13.09 -5.11
CA GLU A 48 -16.48 -11.66 -5.37
C GLU A 48 -15.50 -10.95 -4.42
N LEU A 49 -15.68 -11.14 -3.13
CA LEU A 49 -14.88 -10.51 -2.07
C LEU A 49 -13.41 -10.94 -2.08
N TRP A 50 -13.12 -12.17 -2.48
CA TRP A 50 -11.80 -12.79 -2.30
C TRP A 50 -10.96 -12.82 -3.56
N LEU A 51 -11.61 -13.06 -4.71
CA LEU A 51 -10.93 -13.26 -5.99
C LEU A 51 -11.15 -12.09 -6.97
N GLY A 52 -12.00 -11.13 -6.64
CA GLY A 52 -12.39 -10.05 -7.53
C GLY A 52 -11.25 -9.10 -7.94
N GLY A 53 -10.22 -8.95 -7.11
CA GLY A 53 -9.10 -8.03 -7.38
C GLY A 53 -7.74 -8.50 -6.86
N ASP A 54 -7.62 -9.76 -6.41
CA ASP A 54 -6.40 -10.26 -5.78
C ASP A 54 -5.45 -10.93 -6.78
N HIS A 55 -4.53 -10.13 -7.31
CA HIS A 55 -3.52 -10.62 -8.27
C HIS A 55 -2.50 -11.61 -7.65
N TYR A 56 -2.35 -11.71 -6.34
CA TYR A 56 -1.56 -12.77 -5.67
C TYR A 56 -2.22 -14.15 -5.87
N LYS A 57 -3.52 -14.25 -5.59
CA LYS A 57 -4.29 -15.47 -5.79
C LYS A 57 -4.37 -15.84 -7.27
N TRP A 58 -4.51 -14.86 -8.17
CA TRP A 58 -4.48 -15.08 -9.62
C TRP A 58 -3.15 -15.67 -10.11
N ARG A 59 -2.02 -15.18 -9.57
CA ARG A 59 -0.68 -15.75 -9.88
C ARG A 59 -0.58 -17.21 -9.44
N ALA A 60 -1.06 -17.55 -8.25
CA ALA A 60 -1.06 -18.91 -7.74
C ALA A 60 -1.93 -19.85 -8.59
N LEU A 61 -3.14 -19.41 -8.98
CA LEU A 61 -4.02 -20.15 -9.89
C LEU A 61 -3.34 -20.44 -11.23
N ARG A 62 -2.72 -19.43 -11.85
CA ARG A 62 -1.99 -19.60 -13.11
C ARG A 62 -0.80 -20.55 -12.97
N THR A 63 -0.04 -20.42 -11.87
CA THR A 63 1.08 -21.32 -11.58
C THR A 63 0.61 -22.77 -11.42
N ASN A 64 -0.59 -22.98 -10.89
CA ASN A 64 -1.21 -24.29 -10.77
C ASN A 64 -1.89 -24.80 -12.07
N GLY A 65 -1.73 -24.06 -13.19
CA GLY A 65 -2.23 -24.46 -14.52
C GLY A 65 -3.73 -24.22 -14.73
N VAL A 66 -4.36 -23.38 -13.91
CA VAL A 66 -5.78 -23.04 -14.06
C VAL A 66 -5.99 -22.14 -15.27
N GLU A 67 -6.97 -22.45 -16.10
CA GLU A 67 -7.33 -21.67 -17.28
C GLU A 67 -7.86 -20.27 -16.88
N GLU A 68 -7.52 -19.25 -17.66
CA GLU A 68 -7.87 -17.84 -17.38
C GLU A 68 -9.36 -17.58 -17.22
N ARG A 69 -10.23 -18.38 -17.88
CA ARG A 69 -11.69 -18.28 -17.72
C ARG A 69 -12.16 -18.46 -16.27
N PHE A 70 -11.41 -19.24 -15.48
CA PHE A 70 -11.71 -19.48 -14.05
C PHE A 70 -10.99 -18.51 -13.11
N ILE A 71 -10.19 -17.59 -13.63
CA ILE A 71 -9.42 -16.62 -12.85
C ILE A 71 -10.06 -15.24 -13.01
N THR A 72 -9.86 -14.59 -14.15
CA THR A 72 -10.40 -13.27 -14.47
C THR A 72 -11.54 -13.32 -15.50
N GLY A 73 -11.79 -14.48 -16.11
CA GLY A 73 -12.80 -14.65 -17.15
C GLY A 73 -14.23 -14.88 -16.62
N ASN A 74 -15.06 -15.48 -17.45
CA ASN A 74 -16.52 -15.52 -17.29
C ASN A 74 -17.06 -16.81 -16.62
N ALA A 75 -16.22 -17.61 -15.96
CA ALA A 75 -16.71 -18.73 -15.13
C ALA A 75 -17.55 -18.20 -13.97
N THR A 76 -18.48 -19.02 -13.51
CA THR A 76 -19.30 -18.70 -12.33
C THR A 76 -18.46 -18.57 -11.07
N ASP A 77 -18.96 -17.86 -10.08
CA ASP A 77 -18.28 -17.69 -8.78
C ASP A 77 -17.95 -19.00 -8.10
N TRP A 78 -18.87 -19.97 -8.19
CA TRP A 78 -18.63 -21.31 -7.66
C TRP A 78 -17.49 -22.01 -8.40
N GLU A 79 -17.45 -21.98 -9.73
CA GLU A 79 -16.39 -22.61 -10.52
C GLU A 79 -15.03 -21.99 -10.19
N LYS A 80 -14.96 -20.64 -10.04
CA LYS A 80 -13.75 -19.93 -9.63
C LYS A 80 -13.30 -20.32 -8.23
N PHE A 81 -14.23 -20.34 -7.28
CA PHE A 81 -13.94 -20.74 -5.90
C PHE A 81 -13.47 -22.21 -5.82
N GLN A 82 -14.08 -23.10 -6.57
CA GLN A 82 -13.66 -24.49 -6.64
C GLN A 82 -12.22 -24.61 -7.14
N LYS A 83 -11.84 -23.86 -8.19
CA LYS A 83 -10.45 -23.82 -8.68
C LYS A 83 -9.48 -23.24 -7.66
N TRP A 84 -9.92 -22.27 -6.87
CA TRP A 84 -9.15 -21.79 -5.74
C TRP A 84 -8.95 -22.87 -4.67
N ALA A 85 -10.00 -23.55 -4.28
CA ALA A 85 -9.95 -24.65 -3.31
C ALA A 85 -9.06 -25.82 -3.79
N GLU A 86 -9.05 -26.13 -5.11
CA GLU A 86 -8.14 -27.10 -5.72
C GLU A 86 -6.67 -26.62 -5.67
N THR A 87 -6.43 -25.30 -5.69
CA THR A 87 -5.08 -24.69 -5.73
C THR A 87 -4.48 -24.52 -4.34
N VAL A 88 -5.27 -24.18 -3.32
CA VAL A 88 -4.78 -23.89 -1.96
C VAL A 88 -3.87 -24.97 -1.36
N PRO A 89 -4.13 -26.29 -1.49
CA PRO A 89 -3.22 -27.32 -0.99
C PRO A 89 -1.80 -27.26 -1.60
N TYR A 90 -1.67 -26.75 -2.82
CA TYR A 90 -0.37 -26.57 -3.49
C TYR A 90 0.35 -25.27 -3.05
N CYS A 91 -0.33 -24.40 -2.31
CA CYS A 91 0.24 -23.16 -1.79
C CYS A 91 1.03 -23.35 -0.47
N MET A 92 1.23 -24.58 0.02
CA MET A 92 2.04 -24.82 1.22
C MET A 92 3.42 -24.18 1.07
N ARG A 93 3.89 -23.46 2.14
CA ARG A 93 5.06 -22.56 2.19
C ARG A 93 4.89 -21.21 1.46
N ASN A 94 3.86 -21.04 0.63
CA ASN A 94 3.51 -19.72 0.12
C ASN A 94 2.68 -18.97 1.17
N PRO A 95 2.90 -17.65 1.39
CA PRO A 95 2.12 -16.88 2.37
C PRO A 95 0.61 -16.90 2.11
N ILE A 96 0.17 -17.07 0.87
CA ILE A 96 -1.24 -17.16 0.51
C ILE A 96 -1.94 -18.35 1.22
N TYR A 97 -1.22 -19.44 1.50
CA TYR A 97 -1.78 -20.55 2.29
C TYR A 97 -2.14 -20.09 3.71
N HIS A 98 -1.25 -19.33 4.34
CA HIS A 98 -1.50 -18.77 5.67
C HIS A 98 -2.62 -17.72 5.64
N TRP A 99 -2.56 -16.78 4.71
CA TRP A 99 -3.57 -15.71 4.61
C TRP A 99 -4.95 -16.24 4.32
N THR A 100 -5.10 -17.20 3.38
CA THR A 100 -6.38 -17.88 3.10
C THR A 100 -7.03 -18.43 4.37
N HIS A 101 -6.26 -19.14 5.19
CA HIS A 101 -6.80 -19.74 6.40
C HIS A 101 -6.94 -18.76 7.57
N LEU A 102 -6.13 -17.68 7.62
CA LEU A 102 -6.34 -16.58 8.55
C LEU A 102 -7.63 -15.82 8.22
N GLU A 103 -7.85 -15.50 6.95
CA GLU A 103 -9.05 -14.82 6.47
C GLU A 103 -10.31 -15.63 6.78
N LEU A 104 -10.31 -16.94 6.52
CA LEU A 104 -11.42 -17.85 6.89
C LEU A 104 -11.68 -17.88 8.40
N ARG A 105 -10.62 -17.97 9.20
CA ARG A 105 -10.74 -18.03 10.65
C ARG A 105 -11.22 -16.71 11.24
N THR A 106 -10.60 -15.61 10.86
CA THR A 106 -10.83 -14.31 11.51
C THR A 106 -12.12 -13.65 11.07
N ALA A 107 -12.48 -13.71 9.78
CA ALA A 107 -13.75 -13.16 9.30
C ALA A 107 -14.93 -14.10 9.58
N PHE A 108 -14.77 -15.38 9.27
CA PHE A 108 -15.90 -16.31 9.24
C PHE A 108 -15.90 -17.33 10.37
N GLY A 109 -14.88 -17.36 11.24
CA GLY A 109 -14.77 -18.37 12.30
C GLY A 109 -14.53 -19.80 11.77
N ILE A 110 -14.13 -19.96 10.51
CA ILE A 110 -13.93 -21.26 9.87
C ILE A 110 -12.49 -21.72 10.11
N THR A 111 -12.34 -22.82 10.83
CA THR A 111 -11.03 -23.43 11.14
C THR A 111 -10.67 -24.60 10.23
N LYS A 112 -11.62 -25.10 9.44
CA LYS A 112 -11.40 -26.15 8.45
C LYS A 112 -10.43 -25.66 7.36
N LEU A 113 -9.55 -26.57 6.92
CA LEU A 113 -8.65 -26.28 5.80
C LEU A 113 -9.43 -26.30 4.49
N LEU A 114 -9.18 -25.28 3.65
CA LEU A 114 -9.76 -25.19 2.31
C LEU A 114 -9.05 -26.17 1.37
N ASN A 115 -9.80 -27.08 0.80
CA ASN A 115 -9.37 -28.07 -0.18
C ASN A 115 -10.59 -28.57 -0.97
N PRO A 116 -10.42 -29.41 -2.01
CA PRO A 116 -11.55 -29.89 -2.81
C PRO A 116 -12.69 -30.57 -2.04
N SER A 117 -12.38 -31.25 -0.93
CA SER A 117 -13.39 -31.96 -0.15
C SER A 117 -14.21 -31.06 0.78
N THR A 118 -13.67 -29.90 1.17
CA THR A 118 -14.32 -28.94 2.07
C THR A 118 -14.86 -27.70 1.31
N ALA A 119 -14.55 -27.59 0.03
CA ALA A 119 -14.85 -26.40 -0.77
C ALA A 119 -16.33 -26.01 -0.74
N ARG A 120 -17.24 -26.98 -0.94
CA ARG A 120 -18.67 -26.68 -1.01
C ARG A 120 -19.20 -26.18 0.34
N GLU A 121 -18.85 -26.85 1.41
CA GLU A 121 -19.26 -26.48 2.76
C GLU A 121 -18.77 -25.07 3.14
N ILE A 122 -17.48 -24.79 2.90
CA ILE A 122 -16.88 -23.48 3.19
C ILE A 122 -17.52 -22.38 2.34
N TYR A 123 -17.76 -22.64 1.05
CA TYR A 123 -18.41 -21.67 0.15
C TYR A 123 -19.80 -21.30 0.64
N GLU A 124 -20.62 -22.30 0.97
CA GLU A 124 -21.99 -22.10 1.45
C GLU A 124 -22.01 -21.38 2.80
N GLU A 125 -21.16 -21.78 3.76
CA GLU A 125 -21.05 -21.13 5.06
C GLU A 125 -20.60 -19.67 4.95
N CYS A 126 -19.60 -19.37 4.12
CA CYS A 126 -19.17 -18.00 3.89
C CYS A 126 -20.30 -17.15 3.29
N ASN A 127 -20.99 -17.66 2.26
CA ASN A 127 -22.04 -16.91 1.59
C ASN A 127 -23.28 -16.69 2.49
N GLU A 128 -23.61 -17.66 3.34
CA GLU A 128 -24.64 -17.46 4.38
C GLU A 128 -24.28 -16.31 5.32
N LYS A 129 -23.02 -16.24 5.77
CA LYS A 129 -22.53 -15.15 6.62
C LYS A 129 -22.51 -13.80 5.88
N LEU A 130 -22.05 -13.79 4.63
CA LEU A 130 -22.03 -12.56 3.80
C LEU A 130 -23.42 -11.96 3.54
N SER A 131 -24.49 -12.74 3.67
CA SER A 131 -25.87 -12.23 3.59
C SER A 131 -26.30 -11.36 4.77
N LYS A 132 -25.48 -11.32 5.86
CA LYS A 132 -25.79 -10.59 7.09
C LYS A 132 -25.15 -9.19 7.07
N PRO A 133 -25.79 -8.18 7.68
CA PRO A 133 -25.29 -6.80 7.67
C PRO A 133 -23.87 -6.63 8.22
N GLU A 134 -23.47 -7.43 9.21
CA GLU A 134 -22.15 -7.38 9.82
C GLU A 134 -20.99 -7.79 8.87
N PHE A 135 -21.31 -8.34 7.71
CA PHE A 135 -20.34 -8.72 6.67
C PHE A 135 -20.39 -7.79 5.43
N SER A 136 -21.07 -6.66 5.54
CA SER A 136 -20.95 -5.59 4.54
C SER A 136 -19.54 -4.97 4.53
N ALA A 137 -19.23 -4.13 3.55
CA ALA A 137 -17.96 -3.41 3.50
C ALA A 137 -17.65 -2.66 4.81
N ARG A 138 -18.63 -1.93 5.36
CA ARG A 138 -18.49 -1.25 6.66
C ARG A 138 -18.46 -2.21 7.83
N GLY A 139 -19.26 -3.27 7.78
CA GLY A 139 -19.29 -4.33 8.79
C GLY A 139 -17.92 -5.00 8.94
N LEU A 140 -17.25 -5.33 7.84
CA LEU A 140 -15.91 -5.92 7.85
C LEU A 140 -14.85 -4.95 8.42
N LEU A 141 -14.88 -3.66 8.08
CA LEU A 141 -13.98 -2.66 8.67
C LEU A 141 -14.14 -2.59 10.20
N LYS A 142 -15.36 -2.61 10.71
CA LYS A 142 -15.63 -2.66 12.16
C LYS A 142 -15.18 -3.96 12.79
N HIS A 143 -15.47 -5.10 12.14
CA HIS A 143 -15.09 -6.43 12.60
C HIS A 143 -13.58 -6.53 12.88
N TYR A 144 -12.76 -5.92 12.01
CA TYR A 144 -11.31 -5.90 12.15
C TYR A 144 -10.79 -4.75 13.04
N ASN A 145 -11.67 -3.99 13.70
CA ASN A 145 -11.28 -2.86 14.53
C ASN A 145 -10.43 -1.83 13.78
N VAL A 146 -10.80 -1.52 12.53
CA VAL A 146 -10.16 -0.48 11.73
C VAL A 146 -10.60 0.89 12.22
N GLU A 147 -9.65 1.76 12.56
CA GLU A 147 -9.91 3.15 12.96
C GLU A 147 -9.81 4.11 11.77
N VAL A 148 -8.78 3.91 10.94
CA VAL A 148 -8.50 4.75 9.77
C VAL A 148 -8.15 3.87 8.60
N VAL A 149 -8.68 4.22 7.42
CA VAL A 149 -8.30 3.66 6.13
C VAL A 149 -8.00 4.80 5.16
N CYS A 150 -6.81 4.76 4.53
CA CYS A 150 -6.40 5.71 3.50
C CYS A 150 -6.40 5.00 2.15
N THR A 151 -7.26 5.48 1.26
CA THR A 151 -7.40 4.98 -0.11
C THR A 151 -6.30 5.55 -1.02
N THR A 152 -6.32 5.25 -2.30
CA THR A 152 -5.37 5.79 -3.29
C THR A 152 -6.14 6.50 -4.38
N ASP A 153 -5.99 7.83 -4.47
CA ASP A 153 -6.88 8.68 -5.24
C ASP A 153 -6.12 9.60 -6.20
N ASP A 154 -6.68 9.75 -7.41
CA ASP A 154 -6.11 10.58 -8.47
C ASP A 154 -6.44 12.07 -8.23
N PRO A 155 -5.53 13.03 -8.55
CA PRO A 155 -5.80 14.47 -8.47
C PRO A 155 -7.12 14.93 -9.11
N ALA A 156 -7.53 14.26 -10.18
CA ALA A 156 -8.78 14.58 -10.88
C ALA A 156 -10.05 13.99 -10.24
N ASP A 157 -9.93 13.24 -9.14
CA ASP A 157 -11.08 12.61 -8.48
C ASP A 157 -11.92 13.61 -7.70
N THR A 158 -13.23 13.44 -7.76
CA THR A 158 -14.18 14.33 -7.06
C THR A 158 -14.24 14.11 -5.57
N LEU A 159 -13.69 13.03 -5.07
CA LEU A 159 -13.77 12.54 -3.69
C LEU A 159 -15.23 12.46 -3.17
N TYR A 160 -16.17 12.23 -4.06
CA TYR A 160 -17.60 12.16 -3.74
C TYR A 160 -17.90 11.14 -2.65
N TYR A 161 -17.34 9.94 -2.77
CA TYR A 161 -17.56 8.83 -1.85
C TYR A 161 -16.90 9.05 -0.48
N HIS A 162 -15.77 9.73 -0.42
CA HIS A 162 -15.14 10.14 0.83
C HIS A 162 -16.03 11.11 1.59
N ARG A 163 -16.56 12.11 0.89
CA ARG A 163 -17.52 13.07 1.47
C ARG A 163 -18.78 12.39 1.96
N GLN A 164 -19.36 11.49 1.16
CA GLN A 164 -20.56 10.73 1.53
C GLN A 164 -20.31 9.90 2.80
N THR A 165 -19.17 9.21 2.88
CA THR A 165 -18.79 8.41 4.05
C THR A 165 -18.63 9.30 5.29
N ALA A 166 -17.91 10.42 5.19
CA ALA A 166 -17.71 11.35 6.29
C ALA A 166 -19.06 11.93 6.81
N GLN A 167 -20.00 12.23 5.90
CA GLN A 167 -21.31 12.75 6.25
C GLN A 167 -22.27 11.70 6.82
N SER A 168 -22.00 10.41 6.58
CA SER A 168 -22.87 9.33 7.06
C SER A 168 -22.76 9.04 8.58
N GLY A 169 -21.77 9.62 9.25
CA GLY A 169 -21.47 9.34 10.66
C GLY A 169 -20.82 7.96 10.88
N PHE A 170 -20.27 7.35 9.82
CA PHE A 170 -19.52 6.10 9.95
C PHE A 170 -18.27 6.33 10.81
N GLU A 171 -18.07 5.47 11.79
CA GLU A 171 -17.02 5.64 12.82
C GLU A 171 -15.59 5.47 12.29
N VAL A 172 -15.41 4.65 11.23
CA VAL A 172 -14.10 4.46 10.59
C VAL A 172 -13.83 5.66 9.68
N LYS A 173 -12.68 6.31 9.87
CA LYS A 173 -12.27 7.42 9.01
C LYS A 173 -11.76 6.88 7.68
N MET A 174 -12.47 7.15 6.57
CA MET A 174 -11.97 6.91 5.22
C MET A 174 -11.41 8.21 4.66
N LEU A 175 -10.10 8.28 4.50
CA LEU A 175 -9.38 9.48 4.05
C LEU A 175 -8.78 9.23 2.66
N PRO A 176 -8.76 10.24 1.78
CA PRO A 176 -8.08 10.12 0.50
C PRO A 176 -6.56 10.21 0.68
N THR A 177 -5.81 9.58 -0.23
CA THR A 177 -4.37 9.77 -0.39
C THR A 177 -4.09 10.31 -1.79
N TRP A 178 -3.29 11.35 -1.87
CA TRP A 178 -2.92 12.03 -3.10
C TRP A 178 -1.93 11.22 -3.92
N ARG A 179 -2.33 10.73 -5.12
CA ARG A 179 -1.46 9.98 -6.02
C ARG A 179 -1.39 10.62 -7.41
N PRO A 180 -0.45 11.55 -7.63
CA PRO A 180 -0.37 12.36 -8.85
C PRO A 180 0.43 11.72 -9.98
N ASP A 181 0.71 10.42 -9.96
CA ASP A 181 1.59 9.73 -10.91
C ASP A 181 1.22 9.97 -12.38
N LYS A 182 -0.08 10.08 -12.69
CA LYS A 182 -0.53 10.34 -14.06
C LYS A 182 -0.13 11.72 -14.58
N ALA A 183 0.06 12.70 -13.69
CA ALA A 183 0.56 14.02 -14.07
C ALA A 183 2.03 14.00 -14.50
N MET A 184 2.77 12.94 -14.12
CA MET A 184 4.16 12.73 -14.54
C MET A 184 4.28 11.80 -15.77
N ALA A 185 3.25 11.07 -16.15
CA ALA A 185 3.29 10.01 -17.18
C ALA A 185 3.24 10.58 -18.60
N ILE A 186 4.25 11.38 -18.97
CA ILE A 186 4.31 12.21 -20.18
C ILE A 186 4.75 11.45 -21.46
N GLU A 187 5.09 10.16 -21.35
CA GLU A 187 5.67 9.37 -22.44
C GLU A 187 4.74 9.15 -23.64
N ASP A 188 3.42 9.06 -23.40
CA ASP A 188 2.41 8.92 -24.44
C ASP A 188 1.57 10.20 -24.53
N PRO A 189 1.82 11.08 -25.51
CA PRO A 189 1.11 12.35 -25.64
C PRO A 189 -0.40 12.21 -25.76
N LYS A 190 -0.90 11.15 -26.38
CA LYS A 190 -2.34 10.95 -26.54
C LYS A 190 -3.02 10.65 -25.20
N VAL A 191 -2.42 9.75 -24.42
CA VAL A 191 -2.94 9.38 -23.10
C VAL A 191 -2.78 10.54 -22.12
N TYR A 192 -1.61 11.19 -22.16
CA TYR A 192 -1.28 12.32 -21.28
C TYR A 192 -2.21 13.52 -21.53
N ASN A 193 -2.42 13.94 -22.78
CA ASN A 193 -3.27 15.10 -23.10
C ASN A 193 -4.74 14.86 -22.68
N ALA A 194 -5.25 13.65 -22.85
CA ALA A 194 -6.59 13.30 -22.33
C ALA A 194 -6.67 13.39 -20.79
N TYR A 195 -5.58 13.04 -20.10
CA TYR A 195 -5.52 13.22 -18.66
C TYR A 195 -5.42 14.69 -18.22
N ILE A 196 -4.61 15.51 -18.91
CA ILE A 196 -4.47 16.94 -18.65
C ILE A 196 -5.81 17.68 -18.83
N GLU A 197 -6.58 17.32 -19.87
CA GLU A 197 -7.94 17.84 -20.07
C GLU A 197 -8.85 17.50 -18.88
N LYS A 198 -8.91 16.23 -18.48
CA LYS A 198 -9.68 15.78 -17.31
C LYS A 198 -9.26 16.48 -16.02
N LEU A 199 -7.95 16.65 -15.81
CA LEU A 199 -7.40 17.34 -14.63
C LEU A 199 -7.83 18.81 -14.61
N GLY A 200 -7.75 19.50 -15.76
CA GLY A 200 -8.21 20.87 -15.91
C GLY A 200 -9.71 21.02 -15.63
N GLU A 201 -10.53 20.12 -16.16
CA GLU A 201 -11.97 20.09 -15.89
C GLU A 201 -12.26 19.94 -14.39
N SER A 202 -11.52 19.09 -13.68
CA SER A 202 -11.70 18.88 -12.24
C SER A 202 -11.44 20.12 -11.39
N ALA A 203 -10.62 21.05 -11.89
CA ALA A 203 -10.29 22.34 -11.26
C ALA A 203 -11.05 23.53 -11.91
N ASN A 204 -11.86 23.28 -12.95
CA ASN A 204 -12.49 24.29 -13.78
C ASN A 204 -11.48 25.33 -14.34
N GLN A 205 -10.33 24.85 -14.77
CA GLN A 205 -9.20 25.65 -15.29
C GLN A 205 -8.55 24.95 -16.49
N GLU A 206 -8.31 25.68 -17.57
CA GLU A 206 -7.59 25.15 -18.74
C GLU A 206 -6.07 25.14 -18.48
N ILE A 207 -5.41 24.04 -18.83
CA ILE A 207 -3.96 23.86 -18.66
C ILE A 207 -3.27 24.07 -20.01
N ARG A 208 -2.63 25.21 -20.22
CA ARG A 208 -2.00 25.62 -21.50
C ARG A 208 -0.48 25.57 -21.45
N ASN A 209 0.10 25.60 -20.26
CA ASN A 209 1.53 25.63 -20.01
C ASN A 209 1.86 24.95 -18.69
N TYR A 210 3.13 24.76 -18.41
CA TYR A 210 3.58 24.08 -17.20
C TYR A 210 3.16 24.79 -15.90
N ASN A 211 3.14 26.14 -15.90
CA ASN A 211 2.69 26.88 -14.73
C ASN A 211 1.21 26.65 -14.44
N ASP A 212 0.36 26.62 -15.48
CA ASP A 212 -1.07 26.28 -15.32
C ASP A 212 -1.23 24.87 -14.72
N LEU A 213 -0.38 23.91 -15.12
CA LEU A 213 -0.38 22.55 -14.55
C LEU A 213 -0.07 22.60 -13.06
N ILE A 214 0.96 23.33 -12.64
CA ILE A 214 1.34 23.47 -11.22
C ILE A 214 0.22 24.14 -10.41
N GLU A 215 -0.42 25.19 -10.94
CA GLU A 215 -1.54 25.86 -10.29
C GLU A 215 -2.74 24.92 -10.11
N VAL A 216 -3.09 24.15 -11.14
CA VAL A 216 -4.19 23.19 -11.07
C VAL A 216 -3.87 22.09 -10.06
N LEU A 217 -2.66 21.55 -10.08
CA LEU A 217 -2.24 20.54 -9.09
C LEU A 217 -2.28 21.10 -7.67
N GLN A 218 -1.84 22.35 -7.43
CA GLN A 218 -1.94 22.98 -6.12
C GLN A 218 -3.40 23.16 -5.68
N ASN A 219 -4.28 23.62 -6.57
CA ASN A 219 -5.71 23.75 -6.29
C ASN A 219 -6.34 22.40 -5.91
N ARG A 220 -5.96 21.32 -6.61
CA ARG A 220 -6.44 19.97 -6.31
C ARG A 220 -5.85 19.43 -5.00
N HIS A 221 -4.58 19.71 -4.71
CA HIS A 221 -3.93 19.36 -3.46
C HIS A 221 -4.61 20.05 -2.25
N ASP A 222 -4.93 21.34 -2.38
CA ASP A 222 -5.67 22.09 -1.36
C ASP A 222 -7.09 21.52 -1.15
N PHE A 223 -7.75 21.11 -2.23
CA PHE A 223 -9.04 20.40 -2.15
C PHE A 223 -8.91 19.07 -1.41
N PHE A 224 -7.90 18.25 -1.70
CA PHE A 224 -7.65 17.01 -0.97
C PHE A 224 -7.36 17.26 0.51
N ASN A 225 -6.57 18.29 0.81
CA ASN A 225 -6.29 18.70 2.19
C ASN A 225 -7.56 19.07 2.95
N ALA A 226 -8.47 19.82 2.32
CA ALA A 226 -9.77 20.17 2.88
C ALA A 226 -10.68 18.94 3.10
N MET A 227 -10.49 17.88 2.30
CA MET A 227 -11.19 16.60 2.44
C MET A 227 -10.55 15.66 3.47
N GLY A 228 -9.52 16.10 4.20
CA GLY A 228 -8.87 15.35 5.25
C GLY A 228 -7.65 14.55 4.83
N CYS A 229 -7.18 14.67 3.59
CA CYS A 229 -5.93 14.07 3.13
C CYS A 229 -4.75 14.53 3.99
N ARG A 230 -3.86 13.58 4.33
CA ARG A 230 -2.63 13.83 5.12
C ARG A 230 -1.41 13.13 4.53
N LEU A 231 -1.58 12.51 3.38
CA LEU A 231 -0.62 11.61 2.75
C LEU A 231 -0.58 11.82 1.26
N SER A 232 0.61 11.74 0.68
CA SER A 232 0.79 11.43 -0.74
C SER A 232 1.34 10.02 -0.92
N ASP A 233 1.19 9.48 -2.13
CA ASP A 233 1.72 8.19 -2.54
C ASP A 233 2.18 8.27 -3.98
N HIS A 234 3.32 7.63 -4.28
CA HIS A 234 3.93 7.60 -5.60
C HIS A 234 4.40 6.18 -5.94
N GLY A 235 4.05 5.72 -7.14
CA GLY A 235 4.55 4.47 -7.70
C GLY A 235 5.59 4.75 -8.78
N LEU A 236 6.87 4.72 -8.41
CA LEU A 236 7.98 5.09 -9.28
C LEU A 236 8.68 3.87 -9.86
N THR A 237 9.16 3.96 -11.11
CA THR A 237 10.11 2.98 -11.64
C THR A 237 11.49 3.20 -11.00
N GLU A 238 11.92 4.44 -10.91
CA GLU A 238 13.16 4.92 -10.31
C GLU A 238 12.94 6.32 -9.72
N PHE A 239 13.84 6.81 -8.87
CA PHE A 239 13.80 8.22 -8.46
C PHE A 239 14.32 9.12 -9.57
N TYR A 240 13.59 10.20 -9.82
CA TYR A 240 13.92 11.22 -10.82
C TYR A 240 14.56 12.44 -10.13
N ALA A 241 15.79 12.75 -10.47
CA ALA A 241 16.53 13.87 -9.90
C ALA A 241 17.51 14.51 -10.92
N GLU A 242 17.11 14.55 -12.19
CA GLU A 242 17.88 15.19 -13.24
C GLU A 242 17.95 16.71 -13.01
N ASP A 243 19.06 17.32 -13.47
CA ASP A 243 19.15 18.76 -13.55
C ASP A 243 18.31 19.27 -14.72
N TYR A 244 17.55 20.32 -14.50
CA TYR A 244 16.67 20.90 -15.50
C TYR A 244 16.61 22.42 -15.35
N THR A 245 16.18 23.09 -16.41
CA THR A 245 15.74 24.47 -16.39
C THR A 245 14.24 24.59 -16.61
N GLU A 246 13.60 25.63 -16.12
CA GLU A 246 12.19 25.89 -16.35
C GLU A 246 11.84 25.91 -17.85
N ALA A 247 12.74 26.47 -18.68
CA ALA A 247 12.54 26.49 -20.12
C ALA A 247 12.55 25.11 -20.78
N GLU A 248 13.38 24.17 -20.31
CA GLU A 248 13.39 22.78 -20.80
C GLU A 248 12.10 22.06 -20.42
N VAL A 249 11.64 22.23 -19.18
CA VAL A 249 10.40 21.63 -18.69
C VAL A 249 9.20 22.17 -19.46
N GLU A 250 9.09 23.49 -19.63
CA GLU A 250 8.03 24.14 -20.44
C GLU A 250 8.07 23.66 -21.90
N SER A 251 9.26 23.62 -22.52
CA SER A 251 9.42 23.16 -23.90
C SER A 251 8.96 21.71 -24.08
N THR A 252 9.29 20.83 -23.13
CA THR A 252 8.85 19.44 -23.13
C THR A 252 7.34 19.34 -23.00
N PHE A 253 6.76 20.10 -22.07
CA PHE A 253 5.31 20.12 -21.85
C PHE A 253 4.56 20.59 -23.13
N GLN A 254 5.01 21.70 -23.75
CA GLN A 254 4.42 22.22 -25.01
C GLN A 254 4.54 21.21 -26.17
N LYS A 255 5.70 20.55 -26.29
CA LYS A 255 5.92 19.49 -27.26
C LYS A 255 4.88 18.36 -27.15
N VAL A 256 4.59 17.93 -25.90
CA VAL A 256 3.61 16.87 -25.64
C VAL A 256 2.17 17.35 -25.87
N LEU A 257 1.83 18.58 -25.46
CA LEU A 257 0.54 19.18 -25.76
C LEU A 257 0.28 19.24 -27.27
N ALA A 258 1.33 19.48 -28.09
CA ALA A 258 1.27 19.44 -29.54
C ALA A 258 1.19 18.01 -30.13
N GLY A 259 1.10 16.97 -29.32
CA GLY A 259 1.00 15.58 -29.74
C GLY A 259 2.32 14.91 -30.15
N GLN A 260 3.47 15.52 -29.77
CA GLN A 260 4.79 15.00 -30.11
C GLN A 260 5.37 14.22 -28.95
N THR A 261 5.94 13.05 -29.24
CA THR A 261 6.56 12.18 -28.23
C THR A 261 7.88 12.80 -27.71
N PRO A 262 8.04 12.95 -26.39
CA PRO A 262 9.28 13.44 -25.80
C PRO A 262 10.36 12.36 -25.84
N THR A 263 11.63 12.77 -25.73
CA THR A 263 12.75 11.85 -25.54
C THR A 263 12.78 11.33 -24.09
N GLU A 264 13.55 10.28 -23.83
CA GLU A 264 13.74 9.76 -22.47
C GLU A 264 14.33 10.81 -21.52
N GLU A 265 15.30 11.61 -21.99
CA GLU A 265 15.91 12.69 -21.21
C GLU A 265 14.88 13.78 -20.87
N GLU A 266 14.09 14.21 -21.85
CA GLU A 266 13.00 15.17 -21.64
C GLU A 266 11.99 14.65 -20.61
N CYS A 267 11.60 13.36 -20.68
CA CYS A 267 10.73 12.72 -19.69
C CYS A 267 11.34 12.76 -18.29
N LYS A 268 12.61 12.38 -18.14
CA LYS A 268 13.28 12.36 -16.83
C LYS A 268 13.39 13.76 -16.22
N LYS A 269 13.73 14.79 -17.01
CA LYS A 269 13.77 16.18 -16.56
C LYS A 269 12.39 16.69 -16.12
N PHE A 270 11.35 16.41 -16.91
CA PHE A 270 9.99 16.77 -16.58
C PHE A 270 9.50 16.10 -15.29
N LYS A 271 9.73 14.79 -15.15
CA LYS A 271 9.39 14.05 -13.93
C LYS A 271 10.16 14.54 -12.71
N SER A 272 11.44 14.90 -12.88
CA SER A 272 12.26 15.48 -11.80
C SER A 272 11.69 16.79 -11.30
N ALA A 273 11.24 17.65 -12.21
CA ALA A 273 10.63 18.93 -11.86
C ALA A 273 9.30 18.72 -11.08
N LEU A 274 8.41 17.85 -11.57
CA LEU A 274 7.13 17.59 -10.91
C LEU A 274 7.31 16.88 -9.57
N LEU A 275 8.23 15.92 -9.46
CA LEU A 275 8.44 15.18 -8.22
C LEU A 275 8.92 16.11 -7.09
N LEU A 276 9.80 17.07 -7.42
CA LEU A 276 10.21 18.12 -6.47
C LEU A 276 9.05 19.03 -6.08
N GLU A 277 8.21 19.41 -7.03
CA GLU A 277 7.06 20.27 -6.76
C GLU A 277 6.05 19.55 -5.84
N PHE A 278 5.78 18.27 -6.05
CA PHE A 278 4.94 17.48 -5.14
C PHE A 278 5.52 17.46 -3.73
N GLY A 279 6.83 17.25 -3.59
CA GLY A 279 7.49 17.29 -2.28
C GLY A 279 7.34 18.66 -1.58
N ARG A 280 7.42 19.77 -2.32
CA ARG A 280 7.19 21.13 -1.79
C ARG A 280 5.75 21.34 -1.34
N GLN A 281 4.77 20.85 -2.13
CA GLN A 281 3.35 20.95 -1.80
C GLN A 281 3.03 20.14 -0.54
N ASP A 282 3.56 18.91 -0.42
CA ASP A 282 3.39 18.04 0.75
C ASP A 282 3.99 18.67 2.02
N ALA A 283 5.21 19.21 1.92
CA ALA A 283 5.87 19.89 3.04
C ALA A 283 5.07 21.10 3.53
N LYS A 284 4.60 21.94 2.60
CA LYS A 284 3.79 23.12 2.90
C LYS A 284 2.47 22.76 3.60
N ALA A 285 1.86 21.65 3.23
CA ALA A 285 0.63 21.16 3.84
C ALA A 285 0.86 20.34 5.12
N GLY A 286 2.13 20.00 5.46
CA GLY A 286 2.48 19.17 6.60
C GLY A 286 2.10 17.70 6.43
N TRP A 287 1.99 17.23 5.18
CA TRP A 287 1.66 15.85 4.84
C TRP A 287 2.86 14.93 5.00
N THR A 288 2.59 13.63 4.93
CA THR A 288 3.59 12.57 4.79
C THR A 288 3.62 12.09 3.36
N GLN A 289 4.79 12.05 2.73
CA GLN A 289 4.96 11.51 1.39
C GLN A 289 5.42 10.06 1.42
N GLN A 290 4.88 9.24 0.52
CA GLN A 290 5.21 7.83 0.39
C GLN A 290 5.75 7.56 -1.02
N TYR A 291 6.90 6.88 -1.11
CA TYR A 291 7.52 6.51 -2.38
C TYR A 291 7.69 5.00 -2.48
N HIS A 292 6.94 4.39 -3.38
CA HIS A 292 7.06 3.00 -3.77
C HIS A 292 7.86 2.91 -5.08
N TYR A 293 9.01 2.22 -5.11
CA TYR A 293 9.82 2.20 -6.32
C TYR A 293 10.32 0.79 -6.70
N GLY A 294 10.68 0.64 -7.98
CA GLY A 294 11.46 -0.45 -8.51
C GLY A 294 10.73 -1.62 -9.16
N PRO A 295 9.36 -1.66 -9.29
CA PRO A 295 8.73 -2.78 -9.98
C PRO A 295 8.95 -2.70 -11.50
N ILE A 296 9.17 -3.88 -12.13
CA ILE A 296 9.03 -4.03 -13.58
C ILE A 296 7.59 -4.42 -13.84
N ARG A 297 6.84 -3.52 -14.48
CA ARG A 297 5.40 -3.71 -14.69
C ARG A 297 5.08 -4.29 -16.05
N ASN A 298 3.96 -5.03 -16.13
CA ASN A 298 3.36 -5.53 -17.37
C ASN A 298 4.33 -6.35 -18.23
N ASN A 299 5.13 -7.21 -17.62
CA ASN A 299 6.19 -7.99 -18.29
C ASN A 299 5.67 -8.92 -19.40
N ASN A 300 4.37 -9.27 -19.36
CA ASN A 300 3.73 -10.09 -20.37
C ASN A 300 2.85 -9.23 -21.28
N SER A 301 3.40 -8.74 -22.39
CA SER A 301 2.70 -7.86 -23.32
C SER A 301 1.43 -8.49 -23.94
N ARG A 302 1.39 -9.82 -24.09
CA ARG A 302 0.20 -10.55 -24.56
C ARG A 302 -0.92 -10.43 -23.53
N MET A 303 -0.61 -10.67 -22.25
CA MET A 303 -1.60 -10.62 -21.18
C MET A 303 -2.02 -9.17 -20.87
N MET A 304 -1.10 -8.21 -21.01
CA MET A 304 -1.45 -6.77 -20.92
C MET A 304 -2.50 -6.37 -21.98
N ARG A 305 -2.39 -6.85 -23.23
CA ARG A 305 -3.40 -6.58 -24.26
C ARG A 305 -4.75 -7.26 -23.98
N LEU A 306 -4.74 -8.43 -23.31
CA LEU A 306 -5.96 -9.20 -23.06
C LEU A 306 -6.69 -8.78 -21.79
N LEU A 307 -5.97 -8.44 -20.74
CA LEU A 307 -6.50 -8.26 -19.39
C LEU A 307 -6.29 -6.85 -18.82
N GLY A 308 -5.40 -6.06 -19.42
CA GLY A 308 -5.00 -4.76 -18.88
C GLY A 308 -3.92 -4.84 -17.80
N PRO A 309 -3.61 -3.70 -17.16
CA PRO A 309 -2.62 -3.61 -16.10
C PRO A 309 -3.10 -4.25 -14.78
N ASP A 310 -2.17 -4.42 -13.83
CA ASP A 310 -2.44 -4.88 -12.46
C ASP A 310 -3.10 -6.27 -12.37
N THR A 311 -2.84 -7.13 -13.33
CA THR A 311 -3.43 -8.47 -13.41
C THR A 311 -2.46 -9.59 -13.04
N GLY A 312 -1.33 -9.26 -12.37
CA GLY A 312 -0.40 -10.21 -11.80
C GLY A 312 0.80 -10.56 -12.69
N PHE A 313 1.17 -9.69 -13.64
CA PHE A 313 2.29 -9.90 -14.56
C PHE A 313 3.46 -8.93 -14.32
N ASP A 314 3.66 -8.52 -13.09
CA ASP A 314 4.74 -7.65 -12.64
C ASP A 314 5.81 -8.44 -11.88
N SER A 315 7.02 -7.89 -11.76
CA SER A 315 8.16 -8.52 -11.10
C SER A 315 8.95 -7.52 -10.26
N ILE A 316 9.75 -8.05 -9.35
CA ILE A 316 10.82 -7.30 -8.69
C ILE A 316 11.81 -6.85 -9.77
N GLY A 317 12.11 -5.55 -9.80
CA GLY A 317 13.13 -4.95 -10.64
C GLY A 317 14.43 -4.71 -9.89
N THR A 318 15.48 -4.46 -10.65
CA THR A 318 16.76 -3.93 -10.14
C THR A 318 17.01 -2.62 -10.85
N VAL A 319 17.05 -1.53 -10.09
CA VAL A 319 17.30 -0.18 -10.59
C VAL A 319 18.41 0.48 -9.76
N ASP A 320 19.34 1.15 -10.42
CA ASP A 320 20.36 1.96 -9.75
C ASP A 320 19.76 3.34 -9.44
N THR A 321 19.14 3.45 -8.29
CA THR A 321 18.40 4.64 -7.88
C THR A 321 18.93 5.32 -6.62
N ALA A 322 19.95 4.76 -5.96
CA ALA A 322 20.46 5.30 -4.70
C ALA A 322 20.96 6.75 -4.84
N ALA A 323 21.74 7.04 -5.89
CA ALA A 323 22.27 8.38 -6.13
C ALA A 323 21.18 9.40 -6.50
N SER A 324 20.20 9.01 -7.32
CA SER A 324 19.08 9.89 -7.69
C SER A 324 18.13 10.13 -6.51
N MET A 325 17.88 9.10 -5.68
CA MET A 325 17.11 9.22 -4.43
C MET A 325 17.80 10.21 -3.47
N ALA A 326 19.10 10.04 -3.25
CA ALA A 326 19.87 10.96 -2.40
C ALA A 326 19.78 12.42 -2.90
N ARG A 327 19.97 12.66 -4.20
CA ARG A 327 19.84 14.00 -4.79
C ARG A 327 18.43 14.58 -4.66
N PHE A 328 17.41 13.75 -4.84
CA PHE A 328 16.02 14.18 -4.68
C PHE A 328 15.72 14.63 -3.24
N LEU A 329 16.07 13.79 -2.26
CA LEU A 329 15.86 14.11 -0.85
C LEU A 329 16.71 15.29 -0.39
N ASP A 330 17.97 15.40 -0.86
CA ASP A 330 18.88 16.49 -0.57
C ASP A 330 18.36 17.84 -1.08
N ARG A 331 17.82 17.89 -2.30
CA ARG A 331 17.23 19.13 -2.86
C ARG A 331 16.08 19.64 -2.00
N LEU A 332 15.15 18.75 -1.61
CA LEU A 332 14.05 19.12 -0.72
C LEU A 332 14.54 19.51 0.68
N CYS A 333 15.56 18.83 1.20
CA CYS A 333 16.16 19.13 2.48
C CYS A 333 16.87 20.49 2.48
N ALA A 334 17.65 20.78 1.45
CA ALA A 334 18.36 22.06 1.29
C ALA A 334 17.41 23.28 1.14
N GLU A 335 16.21 23.06 0.65
CA GLU A 335 15.13 24.05 0.55
C GLU A 335 14.27 24.13 1.82
N GLU A 336 14.57 23.34 2.86
CA GLU A 336 13.73 23.17 4.08
C GLU A 336 12.32 22.68 3.77
N ASN A 337 12.16 21.95 2.65
CA ASN A 337 10.88 21.40 2.14
C ASN A 337 10.81 19.86 2.18
N LEU A 338 11.70 19.20 2.91
CA LEU A 338 11.61 17.75 3.07
C LEU A 338 10.54 17.39 4.11
N ALA A 339 9.39 16.90 3.65
CA ALA A 339 8.30 16.43 4.48
C ALA A 339 8.67 15.13 5.22
N LYS A 340 7.82 14.69 6.16
CA LYS A 340 7.86 13.31 6.65
C LYS A 340 7.78 12.37 5.45
N THR A 341 8.67 11.38 5.37
CA THR A 341 8.81 10.55 4.17
C THR A 341 8.89 9.08 4.53
N ILE A 342 8.19 8.24 3.76
CA ILE A 342 8.30 6.79 3.84
C ILE A 342 8.80 6.25 2.49
N LEU A 343 9.87 5.47 2.54
CA LEU A 343 10.51 4.87 1.37
C LEU A 343 10.22 3.37 1.36
N TYR A 344 9.73 2.85 0.24
CA TYR A 344 9.46 1.42 0.04
C TYR A 344 10.21 0.92 -1.19
N CYS A 345 11.00 -0.14 -1.03
CA CYS A 345 11.57 -0.86 -2.17
C CYS A 345 10.81 -2.17 -2.43
N ILE A 346 10.69 -2.52 -3.70
CA ILE A 346 10.19 -3.85 -4.06
C ILE A 346 11.30 -4.89 -4.04
N ASN A 347 12.56 -4.47 -4.24
CA ASN A 347 13.73 -5.35 -4.24
C ASN A 347 14.32 -5.44 -2.82
N PRO A 348 14.27 -6.60 -2.16
CA PRO A 348 14.81 -6.73 -0.80
C PRO A 348 16.33 -6.57 -0.72
N SER A 349 17.05 -6.57 -1.87
CA SER A 349 18.48 -6.24 -1.89
C SER A 349 18.76 -4.77 -1.59
N ASP A 350 17.74 -3.91 -1.62
CA ASP A 350 17.87 -2.48 -1.35
C ASP A 350 17.56 -2.14 0.12
N ASN A 351 17.24 -3.13 0.97
CA ASN A 351 16.83 -2.89 2.35
C ASN A 351 17.86 -2.07 3.14
N GLU A 352 19.14 -2.46 3.12
CA GLU A 352 20.20 -1.77 3.84
C GLU A 352 20.50 -0.38 3.22
N MET A 353 20.37 -0.27 1.90
CA MET A 353 20.49 1.02 1.21
C MET A 353 19.40 1.97 1.69
N LEU A 354 18.14 1.54 1.76
CA LEU A 354 17.05 2.39 2.26
C LEU A 354 17.20 2.73 3.74
N ALA A 355 17.58 1.77 4.58
CA ALA A 355 17.77 2.01 6.00
C ALA A 355 18.87 3.05 6.26
N THR A 356 19.98 3.00 5.51
CA THR A 356 21.07 3.99 5.60
C THR A 356 20.66 5.32 4.96
N MET A 357 19.93 5.33 3.85
CA MET A 357 19.42 6.54 3.21
C MET A 357 18.49 7.31 4.15
N ALA A 358 17.57 6.63 4.81
CA ALA A 358 16.69 7.23 5.80
C ALA A 358 17.48 7.91 6.94
N GLY A 359 18.60 7.33 7.36
CA GLY A 359 19.48 7.89 8.38
C GLY A 359 20.08 9.24 8.03
N ASN A 360 20.32 9.52 6.73
CA ASN A 360 20.95 10.76 6.28
C ASN A 360 20.06 12.01 6.46
N PHE A 361 18.74 11.83 6.50
CA PHE A 361 17.78 12.93 6.48
C PHE A 361 16.87 12.98 7.72
N GLN A 362 17.28 12.31 8.81
CA GLN A 362 16.57 12.41 10.09
C GLN A 362 16.75 13.82 10.69
N GLU A 363 15.65 14.41 11.13
CA GLU A 363 15.65 15.75 11.71
C GLU A 363 14.54 15.86 12.79
N GLY A 364 14.90 16.46 13.94
CA GLY A 364 13.91 16.81 14.94
C GLY A 364 12.97 17.95 14.51
N PRO A 365 11.80 18.10 15.13
CA PRO A 365 11.37 17.37 16.33
C PRO A 365 10.63 16.04 16.07
N THR A 366 10.46 15.61 14.81
CA THR A 366 9.69 14.41 14.46
C THR A 366 10.53 13.15 14.61
N PRO A 367 10.25 12.26 15.57
CA PRO A 367 10.98 11.00 15.68
C PRO A 367 10.74 10.12 14.45
N GLY A 368 11.81 9.65 13.81
CA GLY A 368 11.72 8.84 12.62
C GLY A 368 11.09 9.58 11.42
N LYS A 369 11.46 10.85 11.22
CA LYS A 369 10.95 11.71 10.14
C LYS A 369 11.00 11.02 8.77
N ILE A 370 12.09 10.30 8.51
CA ILE A 370 12.25 9.48 7.31
C ILE A 370 12.17 8.01 7.74
N GLN A 371 11.23 7.29 7.16
CA GLN A 371 10.96 5.89 7.46
C GLN A 371 11.48 4.99 6.33
N PHE A 372 12.03 3.84 6.68
CA PHE A 372 12.07 2.69 5.81
C PHE A 372 10.77 1.92 6.05
N GLY A 373 9.86 1.92 5.07
CA GLY A 373 8.52 1.37 5.20
C GLY A 373 8.48 -0.15 5.33
N SER A 374 7.29 -0.68 5.56
CA SER A 374 7.08 -2.13 5.71
C SER A 374 7.48 -2.91 4.46
N GLY A 375 7.73 -4.20 4.62
CA GLY A 375 7.92 -5.08 3.46
C GLY A 375 6.77 -4.91 2.48
N TRP A 376 7.10 -4.39 1.29
CA TRP A 376 6.13 -4.08 0.25
C TRP A 376 5.85 -5.32 -0.62
N TRP A 377 4.97 -5.24 -1.53
CA TRP A 377 4.56 -6.25 -2.49
C TRP A 377 5.64 -7.31 -2.80
N PHE A 378 5.32 -8.60 -2.76
CA PHE A 378 6.19 -9.76 -2.72
C PHE A 378 7.02 -9.96 -1.42
N ASN A 379 7.27 -8.90 -0.64
CA ASN A 379 8.00 -8.94 0.62
C ASN A 379 7.10 -8.74 1.86
N ASP A 380 5.81 -8.60 1.67
CA ASP A 380 4.76 -8.46 2.70
C ASP A 380 4.39 -9.80 3.37
N GLN A 381 5.36 -10.66 3.54
CA GLN A 381 5.27 -11.98 4.15
C GLN A 381 6.39 -12.18 5.19
N LYS A 382 6.28 -13.24 6.01
CA LYS A 382 7.13 -13.44 7.19
C LYS A 382 8.61 -13.14 6.94
N ASP A 383 9.24 -13.83 5.96
CA ASP A 383 10.67 -13.69 5.70
C ASP A 383 11.04 -12.29 5.17
N GLY A 384 10.17 -11.68 4.37
CA GLY A 384 10.34 -10.30 3.87
C GLY A 384 10.18 -9.27 4.99
N MET A 385 9.19 -9.43 5.86
CA MET A 385 8.95 -8.57 7.03
C MET A 385 10.13 -8.66 8.02
N GLU A 386 10.59 -9.88 8.34
CA GLU A 386 11.75 -10.09 9.22
C GLU A 386 13.01 -9.44 8.64
N ARG A 387 13.29 -9.61 7.35
CA ARG A 387 14.44 -8.95 6.70
C ARG A 387 14.36 -7.44 6.75
N GLN A 388 13.17 -6.87 6.46
CA GLN A 388 12.96 -5.42 6.52
C GLN A 388 13.17 -4.89 7.95
N MET A 389 12.55 -5.53 8.96
CA MET A 389 12.69 -5.11 10.37
C MET A 389 14.12 -5.28 10.88
N ASN A 390 14.83 -6.34 10.47
CA ASN A 390 16.23 -6.54 10.82
C ASN A 390 17.12 -5.44 10.21
N SER A 391 16.99 -5.13 8.93
CA SER A 391 17.75 -4.04 8.30
C SER A 391 17.46 -2.70 8.96
N LEU A 392 16.19 -2.42 9.28
CA LEU A 392 15.80 -1.20 9.98
C LEU A 392 16.35 -1.14 11.40
N SER A 393 16.29 -2.24 12.17
CA SER A 393 16.77 -2.27 13.56
C SER A 393 18.29 -2.12 13.67
N LEU A 394 19.01 -2.70 12.71
CA LEU A 394 20.48 -2.65 12.69
C LEU A 394 21.06 -1.28 12.29
N LEU A 395 20.32 -0.51 11.48
CA LEU A 395 20.80 0.73 10.85
C LEU A 395 19.99 1.97 11.23
N GLY A 396 18.90 1.77 11.98
CA GLY A 396 17.99 2.81 12.45
C GLY A 396 17.40 2.47 13.83
N LEU A 397 16.16 2.90 14.07
CA LEU A 397 15.45 2.66 15.31
C LEU A 397 14.10 1.96 15.03
N LEU A 398 14.05 0.63 15.19
CA LEU A 398 12.83 -0.15 15.00
C LEU A 398 11.67 0.39 15.87
N SER A 399 11.94 0.88 17.08
CA SER A 399 10.93 1.46 17.98
C SER A 399 10.18 2.67 17.40
N ARG A 400 10.70 3.30 16.34
CA ARG A 400 10.07 4.43 15.67
C ARG A 400 9.37 4.05 14.36
N PHE A 401 9.34 2.78 14.02
CA PHE A 401 8.69 2.26 12.83
C PHE A 401 7.17 2.49 12.90
N VAL A 402 6.59 2.94 11.79
CA VAL A 402 5.14 3.23 11.68
C VAL A 402 4.29 1.98 11.43
N GLY A 403 4.92 0.81 11.28
CA GLY A 403 4.24 -0.47 11.21
C GLY A 403 3.70 -0.83 9.83
N MET A 404 2.72 -1.73 9.84
CA MET A 404 2.14 -2.39 8.67
C MET A 404 1.03 -1.57 8.03
N LEU A 405 0.85 -1.77 6.73
CA LEU A 405 -0.27 -1.35 5.89
C LEU A 405 -0.75 -2.56 5.06
N THR A 406 -1.95 -2.53 4.49
CA THR A 406 -2.43 -3.69 3.72
C THR A 406 -2.00 -3.66 2.26
N ASP A 407 -1.90 -2.50 1.65
CA ASP A 407 -1.71 -2.34 0.19
C ASP A 407 -2.68 -3.21 -0.62
N SER A 408 -3.92 -3.30 -0.17
CA SER A 408 -4.88 -4.28 -0.69
C SER A 408 -6.17 -3.66 -1.21
N ARG A 409 -6.80 -4.39 -2.14
CA ARG A 409 -8.14 -4.10 -2.68
C ARG A 409 -9.26 -4.86 -1.96
N SER A 410 -8.92 -5.76 -1.03
CA SER A 410 -9.90 -6.66 -0.39
C SER A 410 -10.16 -6.31 1.06
N PHE A 411 -11.43 -6.26 1.45
CA PHE A 411 -11.87 -6.11 2.85
C PHE A 411 -11.51 -7.31 3.74
N LEU A 412 -11.06 -8.44 3.16
CA LEU A 412 -10.54 -9.58 3.91
C LEU A 412 -9.01 -9.54 4.13
N SER A 413 -8.33 -8.46 3.76
CA SER A 413 -6.86 -8.38 3.89
C SER A 413 -6.37 -7.91 5.26
N TYR A 414 -7.25 -7.49 6.16
CA TYR A 414 -6.88 -7.02 7.51
C TYR A 414 -6.17 -8.07 8.38
N PRO A 415 -6.36 -9.39 8.21
CA PRO A 415 -5.51 -10.41 8.83
C PRO A 415 -4.01 -10.29 8.52
N ARG A 416 -3.61 -9.49 7.50
CA ARG A 416 -2.20 -9.16 7.26
C ARG A 416 -1.61 -8.33 8.42
N HIS A 417 -2.41 -7.50 9.09
CA HIS A 417 -1.99 -6.81 10.32
C HIS A 417 -1.78 -7.81 11.46
N GLU A 418 -2.65 -8.81 11.61
CA GLU A 418 -2.45 -9.91 12.56
C GLU A 418 -1.16 -10.66 12.24
N TYR A 419 -0.94 -11.00 10.97
CA TYR A 419 0.25 -11.72 10.50
C TYR A 419 1.54 -10.93 10.81
N PHE A 420 1.53 -9.62 10.54
CA PHE A 420 2.64 -8.72 10.86
C PHE A 420 2.88 -8.65 12.37
N ARG A 421 1.84 -8.43 13.18
CA ARG A 421 1.93 -8.34 14.64
C ARG A 421 2.52 -9.61 15.25
N ARG A 422 2.13 -10.77 14.73
CA ARG A 422 2.71 -12.06 15.13
C ARG A 422 4.17 -12.18 14.73
N THR A 423 4.54 -11.76 13.54
CA THR A 423 5.93 -11.77 13.07
C THR A 423 6.81 -10.86 13.92
N LEU A 424 6.36 -9.64 14.22
CA LEU A 424 7.06 -8.70 15.11
C LEU A 424 7.22 -9.26 16.53
N CYS A 425 6.14 -9.76 17.12
CA CYS A 425 6.18 -10.32 18.48
C CYS A 425 7.05 -11.57 18.55
N ASN A 426 7.08 -12.39 17.48
CA ASN A 426 7.96 -13.54 17.42
C ASN A 426 9.44 -13.14 17.33
N LEU A 427 9.76 -12.12 16.51
CA LEU A 427 11.12 -11.59 16.39
C LEU A 427 11.62 -11.12 17.76
N LEU A 428 10.90 -10.21 18.40
CA LEU A 428 11.29 -9.65 19.69
C LEU A 428 11.26 -10.68 20.83
N GLY A 429 10.28 -11.60 20.82
CA GLY A 429 10.19 -12.67 21.80
C GLY A 429 11.37 -13.63 21.72
N ASN A 430 11.82 -13.95 20.52
CA ASN A 430 13.02 -14.77 20.32
C ASN A 430 14.28 -14.06 20.79
N ASP A 431 14.43 -12.74 20.53
CA ASP A 431 15.57 -11.96 20.99
C ASP A 431 15.66 -11.94 22.54
N VAL A 432 14.52 -11.86 23.23
CA VAL A 432 14.47 -11.95 24.70
C VAL A 432 14.88 -13.34 25.18
N GLU A 433 14.31 -14.40 24.62
CA GLU A 433 14.63 -15.79 25.03
C GLU A 433 16.07 -16.18 24.70
N ASN A 434 16.67 -15.59 23.67
CA ASN A 434 18.07 -15.77 23.31
C ASN A 434 19.03 -14.91 24.14
N GLY A 435 18.52 -14.00 24.99
CA GLY A 435 19.32 -13.07 25.80
C GLY A 435 19.92 -11.91 25.02
N GLU A 436 19.41 -11.65 23.80
CA GLU A 436 19.82 -10.50 22.98
C GLU A 436 19.14 -9.21 23.45
N LEU A 437 17.92 -9.33 24.00
CA LEU A 437 17.24 -8.26 24.73
C LEU A 437 17.09 -8.64 26.21
N PRO A 438 17.47 -7.76 27.16
CA PRO A 438 17.39 -8.08 28.58
C PRO A 438 15.95 -8.16 29.08
N LEU A 439 15.64 -9.17 29.88
CA LEU A 439 14.30 -9.40 30.43
C LEU A 439 13.81 -8.21 31.29
N GLU A 440 14.70 -7.49 31.89
CA GLU A 440 14.41 -6.29 32.71
C GLU A 440 13.80 -5.15 31.86
N GLU A 441 14.02 -5.15 30.55
CA GLU A 441 13.47 -4.16 29.62
C GLU A 441 12.10 -4.57 29.05
N MET A 442 11.48 -5.66 29.53
CA MET A 442 10.15 -6.09 29.05
C MET A 442 9.11 -4.95 28.99
N PRO A 443 9.00 -4.04 29.99
CA PRO A 443 8.02 -2.94 29.87
C PRO A 443 8.26 -2.04 28.67
N ARG A 444 9.52 -1.82 28.25
CA ARG A 444 9.87 -1.06 27.05
C ARG A 444 9.62 -1.83 25.78
N ILE A 445 9.86 -3.15 25.79
CA ILE A 445 9.57 -4.03 24.64
C ILE A 445 8.07 -4.09 24.41
N GLU A 446 7.26 -4.19 25.45
CA GLU A 446 5.81 -4.14 25.39
C GLU A 446 5.30 -2.79 24.83
N GLU A 447 5.88 -1.67 25.27
CA GLU A 447 5.59 -0.33 24.73
C GLU A 447 5.96 -0.25 23.24
N MET A 448 7.14 -0.75 22.87
CA MET A 448 7.61 -0.76 21.47
C MET A 448 6.67 -1.56 20.58
N VAL A 449 6.16 -2.71 21.01
CA VAL A 449 5.17 -3.50 20.28
C VAL A 449 3.88 -2.71 20.06
N ARG A 450 3.34 -2.06 21.11
CA ARG A 450 2.15 -1.21 20.99
C ARG A 450 2.37 -0.03 20.05
N ASP A 451 3.53 0.60 20.17
CA ASP A 451 3.90 1.74 19.35
C ASP A 451 3.99 1.37 17.86
N ILE A 452 4.71 0.32 17.52
CA ILE A 452 4.84 -0.16 16.12
C ILE A 452 3.49 -0.64 15.56
N CYS A 453 2.69 -1.33 16.38
CA CYS A 453 1.42 -1.88 15.92
C CYS A 453 0.29 -0.83 15.77
N TYR A 454 0.45 0.37 16.38
CA TYR A 454 -0.62 1.37 16.35
C TYR A 454 -0.16 2.80 16.63
N TYR A 455 0.47 3.09 17.80
CA TYR A 455 0.64 4.47 18.26
C TYR A 455 1.63 5.28 17.42
N ASN A 456 2.63 4.65 16.81
CA ASN A 456 3.56 5.36 15.93
C ASN A 456 2.83 5.89 14.70
N ALA A 457 2.02 5.06 14.02
CA ALA A 457 1.21 5.51 12.89
C ALA A 457 0.26 6.64 13.29
N LYS A 458 -0.45 6.49 14.42
CA LYS A 458 -1.39 7.52 14.91
C LYS A 458 -0.72 8.87 15.13
N ARG A 459 0.45 8.88 15.76
CA ARG A 459 1.22 10.11 16.01
C ARG A 459 1.86 10.67 14.73
N PHE A 460 2.43 9.81 13.92
CA PHE A 460 3.18 10.19 12.72
C PHE A 460 2.28 10.86 11.68
N PHE A 461 1.10 10.31 11.43
CA PHE A 461 0.15 10.86 10.46
C PHE A 461 -0.80 11.90 11.05
N ASN A 462 -0.84 12.00 12.37
CA ASN A 462 -1.76 12.90 13.08
C ASN A 462 -3.25 12.61 12.80
N PHE A 463 -3.62 11.31 12.90
CA PHE A 463 -4.99 10.80 12.70
C PHE A 463 -5.89 10.91 13.95
#